data_a53c7641afd15817ba9f26891c7de53f
#
_entry.id   a53c7641afd15817ba9f26891c7de53f
#
_cell.length_a   1.000
_cell.length_b   1.000
_cell.length_c   1.000
_cell.angle_alpha   90.00
_cell.angle_beta   90.00
_cell.angle_gamma   90.00
#
_symmetry.space_group_name_H-M   'P 1'
#
loop_
_entity.id
_entity.type
_entity.pdbx_description
1 polymer ?
#
loop_
_entity_poly.entity_id
_entity_poly.type
_entity_poly.pdbx_seq_one_letter_code
_entity_poly.pdbx_strand_id
1 'polypeptide(L)'
;QLWHLFTGGDGGVFQSMMDTVGAQNPDIEIDPVVLTWGGPYYTKLAMSSVGGRSPDLAVMHATRVVGYAPGGLLDTWDPDRLAEHGITRQMFPDLLWDKCFVGGEQFAVPLDFHAFLLFYNTELCGRAGLLDADGRLSGLDSPQALLAAGRALADVTGGQGISYGYAGDGAQVARMWWALYAQTGATCTLTPGQEARIDREAAVEVTELVKSMLDGRVANPDMDYGGAIASFSTGRTAITFMGNWELQTFLKAGIPFDAMVMPNVFGTPATFGDSHVFVLPHQDRVDEARRDAAYEVVAGMLRNSLHWADGGHTPANLEVTESADYRALVPQSHYAEAIDQAVFEPAAWFTGSGSDFQARVAEVMQACWLSGSSTPEQAVDGLIDRFNTMLAQNPPA
;
A
#
# COMPACT_ATOMS: atom_id res chain seq x y z
N GLN A 1 -20.82 10.92 -9.58
CA GLN A 1 -20.27 10.46 -8.26
C GLN A 1 -18.87 9.91 -8.40
N LEU A 2 -18.00 10.20 -7.41
CA LEU A 2 -16.68 9.62 -7.26
C LEU A 2 -16.60 8.84 -5.93
N TRP A 3 -16.40 7.51 -6.00
CA TRP A 3 -16.20 6.70 -4.79
C TRP A 3 -14.72 6.50 -4.49
N HIS A 4 -14.35 6.67 -3.22
CA HIS A 4 -12.98 6.44 -2.77
C HIS A 4 -12.91 5.85 -1.36
N LEU A 5 -11.71 5.41 -0.99
CA LEU A 5 -11.44 4.64 0.23
C LEU A 5 -10.50 5.37 1.22
N PHE A 6 -10.17 6.63 0.96
CA PHE A 6 -9.24 7.41 1.78
C PHE A 6 -9.92 7.87 3.05
N THR A 7 -9.64 7.21 4.16
CA THR A 7 -10.22 7.47 5.48
C THR A 7 -9.19 7.85 6.52
N GLY A 8 -7.90 7.83 6.16
CA GLY A 8 -6.77 8.19 7.00
C GLY A 8 -6.38 9.67 6.92
N GLY A 9 -5.13 9.96 7.21
CA GLY A 9 -4.55 11.31 7.11
C GLY A 9 -4.60 11.90 5.70
N ASP A 10 -4.57 11.05 4.71
CA ASP A 10 -4.64 11.34 3.27
C ASP A 10 -6.03 11.79 2.78
N GLY A 11 -7.11 11.41 3.47
CA GLY A 11 -8.47 11.73 3.04
C GLY A 11 -8.75 13.22 2.91
N GLY A 12 -8.22 14.04 3.83
CA GLY A 12 -8.35 15.49 3.75
C GLY A 12 -7.58 16.11 2.58
N VAL A 13 -6.44 15.53 2.23
CA VAL A 13 -5.63 15.96 1.09
C VAL A 13 -6.35 15.62 -0.23
N PHE A 14 -6.93 14.43 -0.33
CA PHE A 14 -7.71 14.03 -1.50
C PHE A 14 -8.94 14.92 -1.70
N GLN A 15 -9.65 15.29 -0.61
CA GLN A 15 -10.76 16.23 -0.67
C GLN A 15 -10.31 17.59 -1.19
N SER A 16 -9.22 18.14 -0.67
CA SER A 16 -8.67 19.43 -1.13
C SER A 16 -8.28 19.40 -2.62
N MET A 17 -7.79 18.26 -3.09
CA MET A 17 -7.45 18.07 -4.50
C MET A 17 -8.70 18.06 -5.38
N MET A 18 -9.76 17.36 -4.95
CA MET A 18 -11.07 17.39 -5.63
C MET A 18 -11.68 18.79 -5.66
N ASP A 19 -11.61 19.53 -4.55
CA ASP A 19 -12.12 20.90 -4.46
C ASP A 19 -11.38 21.82 -5.45
N THR A 20 -10.07 21.65 -5.60
CA THR A 20 -9.25 22.37 -6.58
C THR A 20 -9.69 22.06 -8.01
N VAL A 21 -9.89 20.77 -8.33
CA VAL A 21 -10.35 20.35 -9.67
C VAL A 21 -11.75 20.87 -9.96
N GLY A 22 -12.67 20.82 -8.97
CA GLY A 22 -14.01 21.38 -9.11
C GLY A 22 -14.01 22.89 -9.36
N ALA A 23 -13.13 23.64 -8.67
CA ALA A 23 -12.98 25.08 -8.90
C ALA A 23 -12.43 25.41 -10.30
N GLN A 24 -11.57 24.55 -10.86
CA GLN A 24 -11.04 24.68 -12.21
C GLN A 24 -12.07 24.31 -13.30
N ASN A 25 -13.09 23.51 -12.94
CA ASN A 25 -14.12 22.99 -13.86
C ASN A 25 -15.52 23.27 -13.32
N PRO A 26 -16.01 24.53 -13.31
CA PRO A 26 -17.23 24.93 -12.65
C PRO A 26 -18.52 24.29 -13.21
N ASP A 27 -18.44 23.70 -14.41
CA ASP A 27 -19.56 22.97 -15.03
C ASP A 27 -19.63 21.50 -14.60
N ILE A 28 -18.63 21.01 -13.81
CA ILE A 28 -18.56 19.65 -13.32
C ILE A 28 -18.77 19.65 -11.81
N GLU A 29 -19.85 19.01 -11.37
CA GLU A 29 -20.11 18.74 -9.94
C GLU A 29 -19.46 17.40 -9.54
N ILE A 30 -18.46 17.43 -8.64
CA ILE A 30 -17.86 16.23 -8.06
C ILE A 30 -18.60 15.90 -6.77
N ASP A 31 -19.28 14.74 -6.72
CA ASP A 31 -19.99 14.23 -5.54
C ASP A 31 -19.19 13.05 -4.94
N PRO A 32 -18.29 13.31 -3.94
CA PRO A 32 -17.45 12.28 -3.36
C PRO A 32 -18.22 11.41 -2.36
N VAL A 33 -18.00 10.11 -2.43
CA VAL A 33 -18.50 9.14 -1.45
C VAL A 33 -17.34 8.39 -0.84
N VAL A 34 -17.08 8.63 0.43
CA VAL A 34 -16.03 7.95 1.21
C VAL A 34 -16.59 6.64 1.75
N LEU A 35 -15.91 5.54 1.48
CA LEU A 35 -16.30 4.22 1.95
C LEU A 35 -15.16 3.58 2.74
N THR A 36 -15.52 2.74 3.71
CA THR A 36 -14.54 2.04 4.56
C THR A 36 -13.60 1.18 3.72
N TRP A 37 -12.31 1.38 3.88
CA TRP A 37 -11.25 0.65 3.20
C TRP A 37 -11.35 -0.87 3.40
N GLY A 38 -10.83 -1.63 2.44
CA GLY A 38 -10.73 -3.09 2.49
C GLY A 38 -11.95 -3.81 1.91
N GLY A 39 -12.21 -5.02 2.37
CA GLY A 39 -13.31 -5.87 1.88
C GLY A 39 -14.67 -5.18 1.75
N PRO A 40 -15.11 -4.36 2.71
CA PRO A 40 -16.38 -3.63 2.61
C PRO A 40 -16.46 -2.71 1.39
N TYR A 41 -15.38 -1.97 1.09
CA TYR A 41 -15.30 -1.12 -0.09
C TYR A 41 -15.46 -1.93 -1.38
N TYR A 42 -14.63 -2.95 -1.52
CA TYR A 42 -14.58 -3.76 -2.74
C TYR A 42 -15.86 -4.56 -2.97
N THR A 43 -16.45 -5.11 -1.92
CA THR A 43 -17.75 -5.78 -2.02
C THR A 43 -18.84 -4.82 -2.48
N LYS A 44 -18.88 -3.60 -1.90
CA LYS A 44 -19.88 -2.61 -2.28
C LYS A 44 -19.70 -2.14 -3.73
N LEU A 45 -18.45 -1.95 -4.17
CA LEU A 45 -18.13 -1.57 -5.55
C LEU A 45 -18.60 -2.65 -6.53
N ALA A 46 -18.26 -3.93 -6.30
CA ALA A 46 -18.71 -5.04 -7.12
C ALA A 46 -20.23 -5.15 -7.18
N MET A 47 -20.89 -5.06 -6.01
CA MET A 47 -22.35 -5.14 -5.93
C MET A 47 -23.04 -3.97 -6.64
N SER A 48 -22.43 -2.78 -6.68
CA SER A 48 -22.97 -1.64 -7.40
C SER A 48 -22.90 -1.84 -8.92
N SER A 49 -21.81 -2.43 -9.41
CA SER A 49 -21.63 -2.75 -10.84
C SER A 49 -22.68 -3.78 -11.29
N VAL A 50 -22.85 -4.87 -10.53
CA VAL A 50 -23.86 -5.89 -10.82
C VAL A 50 -25.30 -5.35 -10.69
N GLY A 51 -25.52 -4.43 -9.76
CA GLY A 51 -26.84 -3.86 -9.45
C GLY A 51 -27.26 -2.69 -10.33
N GLY A 52 -26.47 -2.28 -11.33
CA GLY A 52 -26.75 -1.14 -12.21
C GLY A 52 -26.81 0.21 -11.48
N ARG A 53 -26.07 0.36 -10.39
CA ARG A 53 -26.03 1.59 -9.56
C ARG A 53 -24.59 2.02 -9.26
N SER A 54 -23.72 1.84 -10.22
CA SER A 54 -22.31 2.20 -10.14
C SER A 54 -22.11 3.72 -10.06
N PRO A 55 -21.07 4.18 -9.36
CA PRO A 55 -20.60 5.56 -9.50
C PRO A 55 -20.05 5.80 -10.92
N ASP A 56 -19.88 7.07 -11.28
CA ASP A 56 -19.30 7.45 -12.58
C ASP A 56 -17.79 7.20 -12.59
N LEU A 57 -17.15 7.29 -11.42
CA LEU A 57 -15.72 7.13 -11.21
C LEU A 57 -15.45 6.49 -9.85
N ALA A 58 -14.45 5.64 -9.74
CA ALA A 58 -14.01 5.10 -8.45
C ALA A 58 -12.49 5.00 -8.36
N VAL A 59 -11.97 5.02 -7.12
CA VAL A 59 -10.57 4.73 -6.85
C VAL A 59 -10.42 3.27 -6.42
N MET A 60 -9.47 2.56 -7.01
CA MET A 60 -9.12 1.19 -6.62
C MET A 60 -7.62 1.07 -6.37
N HIS A 61 -7.18 -0.06 -5.82
CA HIS A 61 -5.79 -0.47 -5.88
C HIS A 61 -5.51 -1.21 -7.20
N ALA A 62 -4.39 -0.94 -7.83
CA ALA A 62 -4.00 -1.56 -9.11
C ALA A 62 -3.98 -3.09 -9.03
N THR A 63 -3.52 -3.62 -7.89
CA THR A 63 -3.50 -5.06 -7.62
C THR A 63 -4.88 -5.72 -7.59
N ARG A 64 -5.97 -4.94 -7.45
CA ARG A 64 -7.35 -5.44 -7.45
C ARG A 64 -7.99 -5.51 -8.84
N VAL A 65 -7.44 -4.79 -9.81
CA VAL A 65 -8.02 -4.68 -11.16
C VAL A 65 -8.15 -6.06 -11.84
N VAL A 66 -7.14 -6.92 -11.65
CA VAL A 66 -7.14 -8.28 -12.22
C VAL A 66 -8.27 -9.19 -11.72
N GLY A 67 -8.87 -8.88 -10.57
CA GLY A 67 -10.00 -9.61 -10.02
C GLY A 67 -11.37 -9.04 -10.42
N TYR A 68 -11.41 -7.84 -11.00
CA TYR A 68 -12.63 -7.11 -11.34
C TYR A 68 -12.88 -7.03 -12.85
N ALA A 69 -11.84 -6.80 -13.63
CA ALA A 69 -11.94 -6.64 -15.08
C ALA A 69 -12.49 -7.89 -15.80
N PRO A 70 -12.01 -9.12 -15.52
CA PRO A 70 -12.52 -10.30 -16.23
C PRO A 70 -14.00 -10.60 -15.98
N GLY A 71 -14.53 -10.20 -14.81
CA GLY A 71 -15.94 -10.37 -14.44
C GLY A 71 -16.88 -9.28 -14.98
N GLY A 72 -16.40 -8.37 -15.84
CA GLY A 72 -17.21 -7.29 -16.40
C GLY A 72 -17.68 -6.27 -15.35
N LEU A 73 -16.97 -6.13 -14.22
CA LEU A 73 -17.30 -5.16 -13.17
C LEU A 73 -16.76 -3.76 -13.46
N LEU A 74 -15.87 -3.63 -14.45
CA LEU A 74 -15.25 -2.39 -14.88
C LEU A 74 -15.43 -2.21 -16.38
N ASP A 75 -15.64 -0.97 -16.81
CA ASP A 75 -15.56 -0.56 -18.21
C ASP A 75 -14.10 -0.19 -18.55
N THR A 76 -13.74 -0.28 -19.82
CA THR A 76 -12.43 0.12 -20.32
C THR A 76 -12.33 1.64 -20.48
N TRP A 77 -11.13 2.16 -20.28
CA TRP A 77 -10.77 3.51 -20.71
C TRP A 77 -10.47 3.50 -22.22
N ASP A 78 -10.96 4.49 -22.92
CA ASP A 78 -10.63 4.73 -24.32
C ASP A 78 -9.28 5.49 -24.39
N PRO A 79 -8.22 4.92 -24.98
CA PRO A 79 -6.91 5.56 -25.05
C PRO A 79 -6.88 6.85 -25.86
N ASP A 80 -7.70 6.94 -26.92
CA ASP A 80 -7.76 8.16 -27.74
C ASP A 80 -8.40 9.30 -26.95
N ARG A 81 -9.49 8.98 -26.23
CA ARG A 81 -10.15 9.94 -25.34
C ARG A 81 -9.28 10.34 -24.15
N LEU A 82 -8.51 9.42 -23.57
CA LEU A 82 -7.49 9.77 -22.56
C LEU A 82 -6.47 10.76 -23.11
N ALA A 83 -6.00 10.53 -24.34
CA ALA A 83 -5.03 11.41 -25.00
C ALA A 83 -5.62 12.81 -25.29
N GLU A 84 -6.92 12.92 -25.64
CA GLU A 84 -7.63 14.20 -25.78
C GLU A 84 -7.62 15.03 -24.50
N HIS A 85 -7.66 14.37 -23.33
CA HIS A 85 -7.54 15.01 -22.02
C HIS A 85 -6.08 15.14 -21.53
N GLY A 86 -5.11 14.83 -22.38
CA GLY A 86 -3.68 14.95 -22.08
C GLY A 86 -3.11 13.79 -21.25
N ILE A 87 -3.89 12.71 -21.03
CA ILE A 87 -3.45 11.52 -20.28
C ILE A 87 -2.82 10.53 -21.27
N THR A 88 -1.50 10.43 -21.24
CA THR A 88 -0.75 9.56 -22.14
C THR A 88 0.19 8.64 -21.39
N ARG A 89 0.64 7.57 -22.06
CA ARG A 89 1.60 6.61 -21.53
C ARG A 89 2.86 7.28 -20.92
N GLN A 90 3.33 8.34 -21.54
CA GLN A 90 4.54 9.04 -21.15
C GLN A 90 4.44 9.76 -19.80
N MET A 91 3.23 9.96 -19.28
CA MET A 91 3.02 10.55 -17.95
C MET A 91 3.42 9.62 -16.80
N PHE A 92 3.54 8.32 -17.03
CA PHE A 92 3.58 7.34 -15.97
C PHE A 92 4.82 6.43 -16.02
N PRO A 93 5.35 5.99 -14.87
CA PRO A 93 6.30 4.90 -14.81
C PRO A 93 5.72 3.63 -15.46
N ASP A 94 6.57 2.87 -16.19
CA ASP A 94 6.16 1.62 -16.85
C ASP A 94 5.48 0.65 -15.88
N LEU A 95 6.07 0.52 -14.69
CA LEU A 95 5.58 -0.35 -13.63
C LEU A 95 4.11 -0.09 -13.25
N LEU A 96 3.71 1.18 -13.15
CA LEU A 96 2.35 1.55 -12.77
C LEU A 96 1.39 1.46 -13.96
N TRP A 97 1.83 1.91 -15.13
CA TRP A 97 1.03 1.87 -16.34
C TRP A 97 0.64 0.45 -16.73
N ASP A 98 1.60 -0.47 -16.71
CA ASP A 98 1.37 -1.86 -17.12
C ASP A 98 0.38 -2.61 -16.21
N LYS A 99 0.26 -2.19 -14.94
CA LYS A 99 -0.73 -2.72 -13.99
C LYS A 99 -2.18 -2.32 -14.32
N CYS A 100 -2.37 -1.33 -15.20
CA CYS A 100 -3.70 -0.86 -15.59
C CYS A 100 -4.35 -1.69 -16.69
N PHE A 101 -3.65 -2.71 -17.22
CA PHE A 101 -4.11 -3.52 -18.33
C PHE A 101 -4.43 -4.96 -17.92
N VAL A 102 -5.54 -5.48 -18.43
CA VAL A 102 -5.94 -6.89 -18.31
C VAL A 102 -6.36 -7.37 -19.68
N GLY A 103 -5.78 -8.47 -20.16
CA GLY A 103 -6.10 -9.02 -21.48
C GLY A 103 -5.77 -8.08 -22.67
N GLY A 104 -4.92 -7.07 -22.45
CA GLY A 104 -4.56 -6.07 -23.46
C GLY A 104 -5.48 -4.85 -23.50
N GLU A 105 -6.53 -4.81 -22.68
CA GLU A 105 -7.44 -3.67 -22.55
C GLU A 105 -7.11 -2.85 -21.29
N GLN A 106 -7.28 -1.53 -21.37
CA GLN A 106 -6.99 -0.60 -20.27
C GLN A 106 -8.22 -0.41 -19.39
N PHE A 107 -8.13 -0.83 -18.12
CA PHE A 107 -9.21 -0.71 -17.13
C PHE A 107 -8.97 0.35 -16.07
N ALA A 108 -7.76 0.90 -16.01
CA ALA A 108 -7.39 1.85 -14.96
C ALA A 108 -6.46 2.96 -15.47
N VAL A 109 -6.38 4.04 -14.69
CA VAL A 109 -5.42 5.14 -14.87
C VAL A 109 -4.69 5.36 -13.54
N PRO A 110 -3.35 5.32 -13.49
CA PRO A 110 -2.62 5.46 -12.23
C PRO A 110 -2.80 6.85 -11.60
N LEU A 111 -3.04 6.89 -10.29
CA LEU A 111 -3.04 8.13 -9.51
C LEU A 111 -1.70 8.34 -8.80
N ASP A 112 -1.20 7.27 -8.17
CA ASP A 112 -0.03 7.32 -7.30
C ASP A 112 0.75 6.01 -7.30
N PHE A 113 1.85 6.05 -6.57
CA PHE A 113 2.49 4.91 -5.96
C PHE A 113 2.48 5.08 -4.45
N HIS A 114 2.17 4.03 -3.71
CA HIS A 114 2.26 4.01 -2.26
C HIS A 114 2.99 2.76 -1.77
N ALA A 115 3.74 2.93 -0.70
CA ALA A 115 4.64 1.91 -0.21
C ALA A 115 4.55 1.73 1.31
N PHE A 116 4.93 0.55 1.77
CA PHE A 116 5.21 0.27 3.15
C PHE A 116 6.63 0.71 3.48
N LEU A 117 6.76 1.62 4.46
CA LEU A 117 7.99 2.33 4.77
C LEU A 117 8.41 2.10 6.22
N LEU A 118 9.61 2.58 6.55
CA LEU A 118 10.06 2.76 7.91
C LEU A 118 10.07 4.25 8.25
N PHE A 119 9.28 4.67 9.24
CA PHE A 119 9.35 5.99 9.86
C PHE A 119 10.17 5.91 11.15
N TYR A 120 10.99 6.91 11.41
CA TYR A 120 11.84 6.93 12.61
C TYR A 120 11.91 8.32 13.25
N ASN A 121 11.90 8.33 14.58
CA ASN A 121 12.10 9.54 15.36
C ASN A 121 13.60 9.88 15.38
N THR A 122 13.97 11.01 14.77
CA THR A 122 15.36 11.40 14.57
C THR A 122 16.10 11.68 15.89
N GLU A 123 15.41 12.22 16.91
CA GLU A 123 15.99 12.44 18.22
C GLU A 123 16.27 11.12 18.96
N LEU A 124 15.28 10.23 19.02
CA LEU A 124 15.43 8.95 19.72
C LEU A 124 16.46 8.05 19.04
N CYS A 125 16.47 7.99 17.70
CA CYS A 125 17.47 7.25 16.95
C CYS A 125 18.87 7.85 17.10
N GLY A 126 18.99 9.18 17.15
CA GLY A 126 20.26 9.85 17.45
C GLY A 126 20.79 9.51 18.84
N ARG A 127 19.92 9.49 19.86
CA ARG A 127 20.29 9.08 21.23
C ARG A 127 20.72 7.61 21.32
N ALA A 128 20.19 6.76 20.45
CA ALA A 128 20.58 5.36 20.36
C ALA A 128 21.87 5.13 19.53
N GLY A 129 22.41 6.19 18.88
CA GLY A 129 23.60 6.10 18.04
C GLY A 129 23.36 5.38 16.71
N LEU A 130 22.13 5.43 16.19
CA LEU A 130 21.71 4.74 14.97
C LEU A 130 21.63 5.65 13.75
N LEU A 131 22.04 6.92 13.86
CA LEU A 131 22.12 7.84 12.73
C LEU A 131 23.54 7.86 12.17
N ASP A 132 23.64 7.92 10.84
CA ASP A 132 24.89 8.14 10.12
C ASP A 132 25.35 9.61 10.17
N ALA A 133 26.40 9.94 9.42
CA ALA A 133 26.96 11.28 9.38
C ALA A 133 26.02 12.33 8.77
N ASP A 134 25.07 11.89 7.94
CA ASP A 134 24.07 12.74 7.30
C ASP A 134 22.78 12.84 8.11
N GLY A 135 22.74 12.24 9.31
CA GLY A 135 21.58 12.22 10.19
C GLY A 135 20.48 11.23 9.78
N ARG A 136 20.81 10.26 8.92
CA ARG A 136 19.88 9.25 8.42
C ARG A 136 20.01 7.96 9.22
N LEU A 137 18.88 7.27 9.42
CA LEU A 137 18.86 5.96 10.09
C LEU A 137 19.65 4.93 9.27
N SER A 138 20.54 4.20 9.95
CA SER A 138 21.46 3.23 9.32
C SER A 138 21.72 2.02 10.21
N GLY A 139 22.41 1.01 9.67
CA GLY A 139 22.79 -0.17 10.44
C GLY A 139 21.64 -1.15 10.71
N LEU A 140 20.69 -1.28 9.76
CA LEU A 140 19.53 -2.19 9.82
C LEU A 140 19.58 -3.24 8.70
N ASP A 141 20.77 -3.66 8.30
CA ASP A 141 21.05 -4.43 7.08
C ASP A 141 21.06 -5.94 7.26
N SER A 142 20.57 -6.42 8.39
CA SER A 142 20.40 -7.85 8.67
C SER A 142 19.33 -8.07 9.74
N PRO A 143 18.75 -9.30 9.84
CA PRO A 143 17.84 -9.66 10.91
C PRO A 143 18.40 -9.37 12.31
N GLN A 144 19.65 -9.69 12.52
CA GLN A 144 20.33 -9.47 13.80
C GLN A 144 20.52 -7.98 14.10
N ALA A 145 20.88 -7.18 13.08
CA ALA A 145 21.07 -5.74 13.22
C ALA A 145 19.74 -5.04 13.53
N LEU A 146 18.64 -5.42 12.84
CA LEU A 146 17.30 -4.91 13.11
C LEU A 146 16.85 -5.19 14.55
N LEU A 147 17.05 -6.43 15.04
CA LEU A 147 16.72 -6.81 16.41
C LEU A 147 17.60 -6.08 17.44
N ALA A 148 18.90 -5.89 17.15
CA ALA A 148 19.81 -5.16 18.01
C ALA A 148 19.42 -3.67 18.10
N ALA A 149 19.10 -3.05 16.97
CA ALA A 149 18.60 -1.66 16.92
C ALA A 149 17.30 -1.51 17.71
N GLY A 150 16.34 -2.43 17.54
CA GLY A 150 15.10 -2.42 18.30
C GLY A 150 15.32 -2.48 19.82
N ARG A 151 16.29 -3.27 20.29
CA ARG A 151 16.66 -3.33 21.72
C ARG A 151 17.34 -2.06 22.20
N ALA A 152 18.26 -1.50 21.42
CA ALA A 152 18.91 -0.22 21.74
C ALA A 152 17.89 0.93 21.85
N LEU A 153 16.91 0.94 20.94
CA LEU A 153 15.81 1.91 20.99
C LEU A 153 14.88 1.69 22.18
N ALA A 154 14.64 0.46 22.59
CA ALA A 154 13.89 0.15 23.80
C ALA A 154 14.57 0.69 25.07
N ASP A 155 15.91 0.67 25.12
CA ASP A 155 16.66 1.28 26.24
C ASP A 155 16.53 2.81 26.26
N VAL A 156 16.43 3.44 25.10
CA VAL A 156 16.25 4.90 24.97
C VAL A 156 14.82 5.33 25.28
N THR A 157 13.82 4.57 24.85
CA THR A 157 12.39 4.89 25.07
C THR A 157 11.91 4.49 26.47
N GLY A 158 12.57 3.54 27.12
CA GLY A 158 12.12 2.91 28.37
C GLY A 158 10.95 1.95 28.19
N GLY A 159 10.66 1.54 26.94
CA GLY A 159 9.56 0.65 26.59
C GLY A 159 9.91 -0.28 25.41
N GLN A 160 9.20 -0.16 24.30
CA GLN A 160 9.54 -0.85 23.07
C GLN A 160 10.32 0.07 22.11
N GLY A 161 11.22 -0.52 21.32
CA GLY A 161 11.98 0.21 20.31
C GLY A 161 11.18 0.50 19.04
N ILE A 162 10.34 -0.46 18.63
CA ILE A 162 9.62 -0.49 17.34
C ILE A 162 8.13 -0.63 17.60
N SER A 163 7.31 0.09 16.86
CA SER A 163 5.88 -0.15 16.75
C SER A 163 5.53 -0.76 15.40
N TYR A 164 4.60 -1.70 15.44
CA TYR A 164 4.07 -2.35 14.27
C TYR A 164 2.68 -2.92 14.59
N GLY A 165 1.68 -2.47 13.83
CA GLY A 165 0.28 -2.82 14.10
C GLY A 165 -0.18 -4.07 13.40
N TYR A 166 0.09 -5.22 13.97
CA TYR A 166 -0.28 -6.52 13.37
C TYR A 166 -1.44 -7.21 14.07
N ALA A 167 -1.84 -6.76 15.24
CA ALA A 167 -3.02 -7.29 15.90
C ALA A 167 -4.28 -6.71 15.25
N GLY A 168 -5.16 -7.57 14.74
CA GLY A 168 -6.44 -7.17 14.17
C GLY A 168 -6.42 -6.60 12.75
N ASP A 169 -5.27 -6.22 12.21
CA ASP A 169 -5.14 -5.72 10.83
C ASP A 169 -4.37 -6.70 9.94
N GLY A 170 -5.13 -7.46 9.13
CA GLY A 170 -4.54 -8.46 8.25
C GLY A 170 -3.67 -7.87 7.14
N ALA A 171 -3.96 -6.68 6.69
CA ALA A 171 -3.18 -6.02 5.64
C ALA A 171 -1.78 -5.65 6.13
N GLN A 172 -1.65 -5.17 7.37
CA GLN A 172 -0.33 -4.85 7.93
C GLN A 172 0.54 -6.10 8.05
N VAL A 173 -0.04 -7.20 8.53
CA VAL A 173 0.64 -8.50 8.60
C VAL A 173 1.15 -8.93 7.22
N ALA A 174 0.27 -8.89 6.22
CA ALA A 174 0.61 -9.31 4.86
C ALA A 174 1.68 -8.43 4.22
N ARG A 175 1.60 -7.10 4.37
CA ARG A 175 2.57 -6.14 3.80
C ARG A 175 3.98 -6.34 4.36
N MET A 176 4.11 -6.51 5.68
CA MET A 176 5.40 -6.77 6.31
C MET A 176 5.96 -8.11 5.84
N TRP A 177 5.16 -9.18 5.95
CA TRP A 177 5.59 -10.52 5.56
C TRP A 177 6.01 -10.56 4.09
N TRP A 178 5.20 -9.94 3.21
CA TRP A 178 5.46 -9.92 1.76
C TRP A 178 6.72 -9.12 1.40
N ALA A 179 6.90 -7.94 1.99
CA ALA A 179 8.11 -7.15 1.78
C ALA A 179 9.37 -7.91 2.19
N LEU A 180 9.38 -8.49 3.39
CA LEU A 180 10.52 -9.26 3.91
C LEU A 180 10.75 -10.54 3.10
N TYR A 181 9.68 -11.22 2.68
CA TYR A 181 9.80 -12.41 1.82
C TYR A 181 10.48 -12.06 0.48
N ALA A 182 10.08 -10.98 -0.14
CA ALA A 182 10.72 -10.51 -1.38
C ALA A 182 12.19 -10.13 -1.19
N GLN A 183 12.57 -9.61 0.00
CA GLN A 183 13.97 -9.30 0.31
C GLN A 183 14.89 -10.52 0.35
N THR A 184 14.35 -11.73 0.53
CA THR A 184 15.13 -12.96 0.41
C THR A 184 15.54 -13.30 -1.04
N GLY A 185 14.98 -12.57 -2.03
CA GLY A 185 15.13 -12.88 -3.45
C GLY A 185 14.20 -14.01 -3.92
N ALA A 186 13.40 -14.58 -3.03
CA ALA A 186 12.44 -15.62 -3.36
C ALA A 186 11.26 -15.08 -4.16
N THR A 187 10.66 -15.92 -4.98
CA THR A 187 9.48 -15.59 -5.78
C THR A 187 8.25 -16.36 -5.33
N CYS A 188 7.08 -15.75 -5.50
CA CYS A 188 5.80 -16.40 -5.30
C CYS A 188 5.01 -16.36 -6.60
N THR A 189 4.50 -17.52 -7.03
CA THR A 189 3.65 -17.64 -8.22
C THR A 189 2.35 -18.32 -7.86
N LEU A 190 1.24 -17.66 -8.17
CA LEU A 190 -0.13 -18.09 -7.90
C LEU A 190 -0.89 -18.20 -9.22
N THR A 191 -0.85 -19.39 -9.83
CA THR A 191 -1.54 -19.65 -11.11
C THR A 191 -2.80 -20.48 -10.87
N PRO A 192 -4.00 -20.01 -11.25
CA PRO A 192 -5.24 -20.79 -11.10
C PRO A 192 -5.11 -22.20 -11.66
N GLY A 193 -5.58 -23.20 -10.92
CA GLY A 193 -5.51 -24.61 -11.29
C GLY A 193 -4.13 -25.27 -11.13
N GLN A 194 -3.13 -24.56 -10.59
CA GLN A 194 -1.80 -25.10 -10.26
C GLN A 194 -1.55 -24.95 -8.76
N GLU A 195 -0.56 -25.69 -8.26
CA GLU A 195 -0.10 -25.49 -6.88
C GLU A 195 0.67 -24.17 -6.75
N ALA A 196 0.53 -23.51 -5.59
CA ALA A 196 1.26 -22.32 -5.24
C ALA A 196 2.78 -22.62 -5.21
N ARG A 197 3.56 -21.78 -5.84
CA ARG A 197 5.03 -21.87 -5.80
C ARG A 197 5.55 -20.81 -4.85
N ILE A 198 5.97 -21.24 -3.69
CA ILE A 198 6.56 -20.41 -2.63
C ILE A 198 7.85 -21.09 -2.18
N ASP A 199 8.91 -20.31 -2.01
CA ASP A 199 10.13 -20.79 -1.34
C ASP A 199 9.80 -20.93 0.17
N ARG A 200 9.66 -22.19 0.59
CA ARG A 200 9.25 -22.51 1.95
C ARG A 200 10.31 -22.12 2.98
N GLU A 201 11.60 -22.30 2.67
CA GLU A 201 12.70 -22.00 3.60
C GLU A 201 12.78 -20.49 3.84
N ALA A 202 12.76 -19.70 2.78
CA ALA A 202 12.70 -18.24 2.84
C ALA A 202 11.46 -17.74 3.62
N ALA A 203 10.30 -18.33 3.38
CA ALA A 203 9.07 -17.97 4.07
C ALA A 203 9.14 -18.25 5.59
N VAL A 204 9.76 -19.38 5.99
CA VAL A 204 9.99 -19.71 7.38
C VAL A 204 10.94 -18.73 8.05
N GLU A 205 12.07 -18.41 7.40
CA GLU A 205 13.07 -17.45 7.92
C GLU A 205 12.45 -16.07 8.20
N VAL A 206 11.64 -15.57 7.28
CA VAL A 206 10.90 -14.30 7.47
C VAL A 206 9.92 -14.39 8.64
N THR A 207 9.18 -15.50 8.73
CA THR A 207 8.21 -15.72 9.81
C THR A 207 8.89 -15.77 11.18
N GLU A 208 10.07 -16.38 11.27
CA GLU A 208 10.92 -16.41 12.47
C GLU A 208 11.45 -15.02 12.86
N LEU A 209 11.89 -14.22 11.90
CA LEU A 209 12.33 -12.85 12.18
C LEU A 209 11.23 -12.04 12.82
N VAL A 210 10.04 -11.97 12.19
CA VAL A 210 8.92 -11.19 12.74
C VAL A 210 8.54 -11.71 14.13
N LYS A 211 8.45 -13.03 14.32
CA LYS A 211 8.19 -13.62 15.64
C LYS A 211 9.23 -13.17 16.68
N SER A 212 10.51 -13.10 16.30
CA SER A 212 11.60 -12.68 17.17
C SER A 212 11.56 -11.18 17.51
N MET A 213 10.97 -10.35 16.64
CA MET A 213 10.71 -8.94 16.93
C MET A 213 9.66 -8.76 18.02
N LEU A 214 8.72 -9.70 18.16
CA LEU A 214 7.56 -9.66 19.05
C LEU A 214 7.89 -10.18 20.46
N ASP A 215 9.07 -9.85 21.00
CA ASP A 215 9.58 -10.28 22.30
C ASP A 215 9.10 -9.39 23.48
N GLY A 216 8.26 -8.40 23.21
CA GLY A 216 7.77 -7.41 24.19
C GLY A 216 8.74 -6.28 24.48
N ARG A 217 9.98 -6.37 23.98
CA ARG A 217 11.02 -5.35 24.10
C ARG A 217 11.33 -4.67 22.77
N VAL A 218 11.59 -5.44 21.70
CA VAL A 218 11.76 -4.90 20.37
C VAL A 218 10.42 -4.35 19.89
N ALA A 219 9.36 -5.15 19.91
CA ALA A 219 8.01 -4.72 19.59
C ALA A 219 6.98 -5.40 20.53
N ASN A 220 5.83 -4.75 20.70
CA ASN A 220 4.75 -5.27 21.55
C ASN A 220 3.90 -6.28 20.75
N PRO A 221 3.71 -7.54 21.21
CA PRO A 221 2.90 -8.54 20.54
C PRO A 221 1.39 -8.21 20.45
N ASP A 222 0.87 -7.31 21.25
CA ASP A 222 -0.56 -6.98 21.32
C ASP A 222 -0.93 -5.67 20.61
N MET A 223 -0.01 -5.13 19.79
CA MET A 223 -0.20 -3.81 19.18
C MET A 223 -1.07 -3.88 17.93
N ASP A 224 -2.17 -3.15 17.94
CA ASP A 224 -3.01 -2.91 16.78
C ASP A 224 -2.52 -1.70 15.95
N TYR A 225 -3.17 -1.45 14.82
CA TYR A 225 -2.84 -0.36 13.90
C TYR A 225 -2.85 1.02 14.58
N GLY A 226 -3.93 1.33 15.30
CA GLY A 226 -4.08 2.60 16.02
C GLY A 226 -3.06 2.75 17.14
N GLY A 227 -2.76 1.67 17.84
CA GLY A 227 -1.74 1.60 18.88
C GLY A 227 -0.33 1.87 18.35
N ALA A 228 -0.01 1.35 17.16
CA ALA A 228 1.29 1.61 16.52
C ALA A 228 1.44 3.09 16.15
N ILE A 229 0.43 3.68 15.54
CA ILE A 229 0.39 5.12 15.22
C ILE A 229 0.54 5.95 16.50
N ALA A 230 -0.25 5.67 17.52
CA ALA A 230 -0.22 6.41 18.78
C ALA A 230 1.12 6.28 19.51
N SER A 231 1.74 5.09 19.49
CA SER A 231 3.04 4.86 20.13
C SER A 231 4.15 5.65 19.45
N PHE A 232 4.20 5.67 18.13
CA PHE A 232 5.17 6.46 17.38
C PHE A 232 4.90 7.96 17.53
N SER A 233 3.66 8.41 17.33
CA SER A 233 3.26 9.83 17.44
C SER A 233 3.52 10.46 18.81
N THR A 234 3.66 9.66 19.85
CA THR A 234 3.95 10.12 21.23
C THR A 234 5.39 9.84 21.67
N GLY A 235 6.25 9.33 20.79
CA GLY A 235 7.64 9.00 21.10
C GLY A 235 7.81 7.81 22.05
N ARG A 236 6.80 6.98 22.26
CA ARG A 236 6.91 5.75 23.05
C ARG A 236 7.67 4.65 22.33
N THR A 237 7.69 4.72 21.01
CA THR A 237 8.55 3.93 20.13
C THR A 237 9.31 4.85 19.21
N ALA A 238 10.51 4.46 18.81
CA ALA A 238 11.39 5.27 18.01
C ALA A 238 11.29 4.97 16.51
N ILE A 239 10.81 3.79 16.16
CA ILE A 239 10.58 3.34 14.78
C ILE A 239 9.15 2.82 14.66
N THR A 240 8.53 3.05 13.48
CA THR A 240 7.30 2.37 13.09
C THR A 240 7.39 1.91 11.63
N PHE A 241 6.91 0.69 11.38
CA PHE A 241 6.68 0.20 10.02
C PHE A 241 5.24 0.53 9.63
N MET A 242 5.09 1.40 8.64
CA MET A 242 3.78 1.95 8.26
C MET A 242 3.78 2.37 6.80
N GLY A 243 2.60 2.50 6.22
CA GLY A 243 2.50 3.06 4.88
C GLY A 243 2.68 4.57 4.84
N ASN A 244 3.11 5.08 3.68
CA ASN A 244 3.29 6.51 3.46
C ASN A 244 1.99 7.33 3.63
N TRP A 245 0.81 6.73 3.55
CA TRP A 245 -0.50 7.36 3.81
C TRP A 245 -0.67 7.89 5.24
N GLU A 246 0.19 7.50 6.19
CA GLU A 246 0.18 8.02 7.57
C GLU A 246 1.05 9.27 7.76
N LEU A 247 1.73 9.73 6.72
CA LEU A 247 2.61 10.89 6.80
C LEU A 247 1.93 12.10 7.47
N GLN A 248 0.71 12.43 7.05
CA GLN A 248 -0.04 13.57 7.60
C GLN A 248 -0.37 13.39 9.09
N THR A 249 -0.59 12.16 9.54
CA THR A 249 -0.81 11.85 10.94
C THR A 249 0.44 12.16 11.79
N PHE A 250 1.62 11.79 11.29
CA PHE A 250 2.88 12.05 11.99
C PHE A 250 3.30 13.52 11.93
N LEU A 251 3.07 14.22 10.82
CA LEU A 251 3.29 15.66 10.72
C LEU A 251 2.44 16.44 11.73
N LYS A 252 1.15 16.07 11.86
CA LYS A 252 0.24 16.69 12.85
C LYS A 252 0.61 16.37 14.29
N ALA A 253 1.26 15.24 14.55
CA ALA A 253 1.77 14.91 15.89
C ALA A 253 2.93 15.81 16.33
N GLY A 254 3.65 16.46 15.39
CA GLY A 254 4.71 17.41 15.66
C GLY A 254 5.98 16.79 16.27
N ILE A 255 6.19 15.48 16.12
CA ILE A 255 7.40 14.80 16.56
C ILE A 255 8.53 15.02 15.54
N PRO A 256 9.80 15.03 15.97
CA PRO A 256 10.92 15.05 15.03
C PRO A 256 11.08 13.68 14.38
N PHE A 257 10.79 13.57 13.10
CA PHE A 257 10.87 12.29 12.39
C PHE A 257 11.36 12.45 10.95
N ASP A 258 11.77 11.34 10.38
CA ASP A 258 12.05 11.17 8.96
C ASP A 258 11.53 9.78 8.52
N ALA A 259 11.58 9.50 7.23
CA ALA A 259 11.15 8.25 6.66
C ALA A 259 12.17 7.72 5.64
N MET A 260 12.20 6.41 5.48
CA MET A 260 13.02 5.72 4.48
C MET A 260 12.28 4.50 3.94
N VAL A 261 12.74 3.97 2.82
CA VAL A 261 12.29 2.66 2.34
C VAL A 261 12.55 1.58 3.38
N MET A 262 11.85 0.45 3.27
CA MET A 262 12.11 -0.70 4.15
C MET A 262 13.60 -1.04 4.16
N PRO A 263 14.24 -1.20 5.36
CA PRO A 263 15.62 -1.60 5.42
C PRO A 263 15.79 -2.98 4.79
N ASN A 264 16.86 -3.14 4.01
CA ASN A 264 17.17 -4.41 3.35
C ASN A 264 17.82 -5.38 4.33
N VAL A 265 17.01 -6.22 4.96
CA VAL A 265 17.49 -7.16 6.01
C VAL A 265 17.83 -8.55 5.50
N PHE A 266 17.44 -8.90 4.26
CA PHE A 266 17.69 -10.23 3.67
C PHE A 266 18.54 -10.20 2.39
N GLY A 267 19.08 -9.04 2.01
CA GLY A 267 20.06 -8.90 0.93
C GLY A 267 19.53 -8.41 -0.40
N THR A 268 18.24 -8.52 -0.69
CA THR A 268 17.61 -7.95 -1.88
C THR A 268 16.74 -6.75 -1.50
N PRO A 269 17.01 -5.53 -2.02
CA PRO A 269 16.16 -4.39 -1.75
C PRO A 269 14.74 -4.64 -2.23
N ALA A 270 13.76 -4.63 -1.33
CA ALA A 270 12.35 -4.76 -1.66
C ALA A 270 11.46 -4.14 -0.59
N THR A 271 10.36 -3.52 -1.01
CA THR A 271 9.29 -3.05 -0.14
C THR A 271 7.94 -3.38 -0.76
N PHE A 272 6.91 -3.61 0.08
CA PHE A 272 5.54 -3.70 -0.43
C PHE A 272 5.16 -2.38 -1.08
N GLY A 273 4.65 -2.46 -2.31
CA GLY A 273 4.09 -1.34 -3.04
C GLY A 273 2.78 -1.69 -3.72
N ASP A 274 1.93 -0.68 -3.88
CA ASP A 274 0.73 -0.72 -4.70
C ASP A 274 0.50 0.66 -5.31
N SER A 275 -0.53 0.83 -6.10
CA SER A 275 -0.92 2.09 -6.72
C SER A 275 -2.41 2.27 -6.55
N HIS A 276 -2.85 3.45 -6.16
CA HIS A 276 -4.24 3.82 -6.38
C HIS A 276 -4.43 4.16 -7.85
N VAL A 277 -5.55 3.71 -8.37
CA VAL A 277 -5.91 3.91 -9.77
C VAL A 277 -7.35 4.38 -9.88
N PHE A 278 -7.62 5.19 -10.89
CA PHE A 278 -8.99 5.53 -11.27
C PHE A 278 -9.55 4.44 -12.19
N VAL A 279 -10.78 4.02 -11.91
CA VAL A 279 -11.50 3.02 -12.70
C VAL A 279 -12.90 3.50 -13.04
N LEU A 280 -13.45 2.98 -14.12
CA LEU A 280 -14.83 3.18 -14.54
C LEU A 280 -15.65 1.95 -14.12
N PRO A 281 -16.39 1.98 -13.00
CA PRO A 281 -17.27 0.87 -12.64
C PRO A 281 -18.32 0.65 -13.72
N HIS A 282 -18.61 -0.63 -14.04
CA HIS A 282 -19.51 -0.97 -15.15
C HIS A 282 -20.89 -0.32 -15.01
N GLN A 283 -21.40 0.22 -16.12
CA GLN A 283 -22.72 0.83 -16.23
C GLN A 283 -23.49 0.23 -17.40
N ASP A 284 -24.67 -0.36 -17.15
CA ASP A 284 -25.57 -0.88 -18.20
C ASP A 284 -25.97 0.19 -19.24
N ARG A 285 -25.99 1.45 -18.82
CA ARG A 285 -26.30 2.62 -19.63
C ARG A 285 -25.36 3.75 -19.28
N VAL A 286 -24.43 4.03 -20.20
CA VAL A 286 -23.47 5.11 -20.05
C VAL A 286 -24.14 6.44 -20.39
N ASP A 287 -24.02 7.41 -19.50
CA ASP A 287 -24.29 8.82 -19.78
C ASP A 287 -22.97 9.44 -20.30
N GLU A 288 -22.91 9.77 -21.59
CA GLU A 288 -21.68 10.24 -22.23
C GLU A 288 -21.18 11.55 -21.67
N ALA A 289 -22.05 12.45 -21.22
CA ALA A 289 -21.64 13.70 -20.60
C ALA A 289 -20.96 13.47 -19.24
N ARG A 290 -21.49 12.54 -18.44
CA ARG A 290 -20.85 12.12 -17.17
C ARG A 290 -19.58 11.34 -17.40
N ARG A 291 -19.55 10.51 -18.43
CA ARG A 291 -18.36 9.76 -18.82
C ARG A 291 -17.24 10.74 -19.23
N ASP A 292 -17.54 11.78 -19.99
CA ASP A 292 -16.59 12.82 -20.39
C ASP A 292 -16.09 13.62 -19.18
N ALA A 293 -17.00 13.99 -18.28
CA ALA A 293 -16.62 14.62 -17.03
C ALA A 293 -15.68 13.75 -16.18
N ALA A 294 -15.82 12.41 -16.19
CA ALA A 294 -14.89 11.53 -15.49
C ALA A 294 -13.46 11.61 -16.05
N TYR A 295 -13.31 11.68 -17.38
CA TYR A 295 -11.99 11.87 -18.01
C TYR A 295 -11.36 13.23 -17.62
N GLU A 296 -12.14 14.31 -17.65
CA GLU A 296 -11.65 15.63 -17.24
C GLU A 296 -11.29 15.67 -15.74
N VAL A 297 -12.09 15.08 -14.87
CA VAL A 297 -11.79 14.97 -13.44
C VAL A 297 -10.47 14.22 -13.22
N VAL A 298 -10.27 13.08 -13.87
CA VAL A 298 -9.01 12.32 -13.75
C VAL A 298 -7.83 13.14 -14.25
N ALA A 299 -7.95 13.81 -15.41
CA ALA A 299 -6.91 14.69 -15.91
C ALA A 299 -6.59 15.84 -14.93
N GLY A 300 -7.62 16.44 -14.35
CA GLY A 300 -7.48 17.47 -13.32
C GLY A 300 -6.78 16.96 -12.08
N MET A 301 -7.15 15.77 -11.58
CA MET A 301 -6.50 15.13 -10.43
C MET A 301 -5.00 14.87 -10.69
N LEU A 302 -4.65 14.37 -11.88
CA LEU A 302 -3.26 14.10 -12.25
C LEU A 302 -2.43 15.39 -12.39
N ARG A 303 -2.99 16.46 -12.96
CA ARG A 303 -2.32 17.76 -13.05
C ARG A 303 -2.06 18.40 -11.67
N ASN A 304 -2.96 18.17 -10.71
CA ASN A 304 -2.86 18.71 -9.36
C ASN A 304 -2.24 17.72 -8.36
N SER A 305 -1.62 16.63 -8.82
CA SER A 305 -1.17 15.53 -7.93
C SER A 305 0.06 15.87 -7.06
N LEU A 306 0.66 17.06 -7.21
CA LEU A 306 1.63 17.55 -6.22
C LEU A 306 0.98 17.70 -4.83
N HIS A 307 -0.30 18.10 -4.75
CA HIS A 307 -1.06 18.08 -3.49
C HIS A 307 -1.18 16.67 -2.89
N TRP A 308 -1.24 15.64 -3.74
CA TRP A 308 -1.29 14.26 -3.27
C TRP A 308 -0.01 13.83 -2.57
N ALA A 309 1.13 14.41 -2.97
CA ALA A 309 2.40 14.20 -2.28
C ALA A 309 2.38 14.72 -0.84
N ASP A 310 1.61 15.78 -0.52
CA ASP A 310 1.42 16.23 0.86
C ASP A 310 0.76 15.14 1.73
N GLY A 311 -0.08 14.28 1.14
CA GLY A 311 -0.65 13.10 1.78
C GLY A 311 0.33 11.95 2.03
N GLY A 312 1.56 12.08 1.52
CA GLY A 312 2.61 11.07 1.63
C GLY A 312 2.75 10.19 0.40
N HIS A 313 1.79 10.20 -0.51
CA HIS A 313 1.79 9.38 -1.72
C HIS A 313 2.79 9.91 -2.76
N THR A 314 3.40 9.02 -3.52
CA THR A 314 4.22 9.42 -4.66
C THR A 314 3.30 9.57 -5.89
N PRO A 315 3.11 10.77 -6.43
CA PRO A 315 2.28 10.96 -7.63
C PRO A 315 2.73 10.05 -8.78
N ALA A 316 1.78 9.48 -9.51
CA ALA A 316 2.12 8.67 -10.69
C ALA A 316 2.55 9.53 -11.87
N ASN A 317 2.22 10.83 -11.87
CA ASN A 317 2.60 11.77 -12.93
C ASN A 317 4.09 12.13 -12.82
N LEU A 318 4.89 11.69 -13.81
CA LEU A 318 6.33 11.93 -13.87
C LEU A 318 6.70 13.41 -13.93
N GLU A 319 5.90 14.26 -14.60
CA GLU A 319 6.16 15.70 -14.60
C GLU A 319 6.13 16.29 -13.20
N VAL A 320 5.27 15.75 -12.33
CA VAL A 320 5.18 16.17 -10.92
C VAL A 320 6.36 15.64 -10.12
N THR A 321 6.67 14.35 -10.21
CA THR A 321 7.75 13.73 -9.41
C THR A 321 9.14 14.19 -9.84
N GLU A 322 9.31 14.62 -11.09
CA GLU A 322 10.54 15.19 -11.61
C GLU A 322 10.67 16.70 -11.35
N SER A 323 9.63 17.35 -10.84
CA SER A 323 9.64 18.78 -10.54
C SER A 323 10.58 19.13 -9.38
N ALA A 324 11.04 20.38 -9.35
CA ALA A 324 11.83 20.89 -8.23
C ALA A 324 11.00 20.95 -6.94
N ASP A 325 9.70 21.22 -7.05
CA ASP A 325 8.80 21.33 -5.90
C ASP A 325 8.63 19.99 -5.20
N TYR A 326 8.43 18.89 -5.94
CA TYR A 326 8.37 17.55 -5.34
C TYR A 326 9.70 17.14 -4.70
N ARG A 327 10.82 17.39 -5.37
CA ARG A 327 12.17 17.06 -4.84
C ARG A 327 12.52 17.82 -3.57
N ALA A 328 11.87 18.97 -3.32
CA ALA A 328 12.05 19.74 -2.10
C ALA A 328 11.19 19.25 -0.93
N LEU A 329 10.23 18.36 -1.15
CA LEU A 329 9.40 17.82 -0.09
C LEU A 329 10.18 16.83 0.78
N VAL A 330 10.11 17.04 2.09
CA VAL A 330 10.73 16.17 3.10
C VAL A 330 9.63 15.71 4.07
N PRO A 331 9.53 14.41 4.35
CA PRO A 331 10.42 13.31 3.98
C PRO A 331 10.13 12.62 2.62
N GLN A 332 9.21 13.11 1.81
CA GLN A 332 8.76 12.43 0.58
C GLN A 332 9.92 12.10 -0.38
N SER A 333 10.84 13.04 -0.58
CA SER A 333 12.04 12.82 -1.41
C SER A 333 12.99 11.76 -0.85
N HIS A 334 12.94 11.48 0.46
CA HIS A 334 13.80 10.51 1.12
C HIS A 334 13.36 9.05 0.89
N TYR A 335 12.13 8.83 0.45
CA TYR A 335 11.62 7.51 0.09
C TYR A 335 11.12 7.42 -1.36
N ALA A 336 11.44 8.41 -2.19
CA ALA A 336 11.01 8.43 -3.59
C ALA A 336 11.48 7.18 -4.36
N GLU A 337 12.67 6.63 -4.01
CA GLU A 337 13.21 5.40 -4.60
C GLU A 337 12.43 4.12 -4.25
N ALA A 338 11.42 4.20 -3.36
CA ALA A 338 10.62 3.03 -3.01
C ALA A 338 9.93 2.38 -4.22
N ILE A 339 9.66 3.15 -5.27
CA ILE A 339 9.09 2.62 -6.51
C ILE A 339 10.04 1.65 -7.23
N ASP A 340 11.37 1.89 -7.16
CA ASP A 340 12.39 1.04 -7.78
C ASP A 340 12.57 -0.28 -7.02
N GLN A 341 12.15 -0.31 -5.74
CA GLN A 341 12.22 -1.47 -4.86
C GLN A 341 10.84 -2.11 -4.65
N ALA A 342 9.83 -1.67 -5.39
CA ALA A 342 8.46 -2.07 -5.19
C ALA A 342 8.20 -3.53 -5.56
N VAL A 343 7.57 -4.26 -4.65
CA VAL A 343 7.04 -5.60 -4.91
C VAL A 343 5.53 -5.58 -4.72
N PHE A 344 4.82 -5.76 -5.84
CA PHE A 344 3.37 -5.93 -5.82
C PHE A 344 3.02 -7.36 -5.43
N GLU A 345 1.84 -7.55 -4.85
CA GLU A 345 1.31 -8.89 -4.65
C GLU A 345 1.20 -9.64 -6.00
N PRO A 346 1.35 -10.99 -5.99
CA PRO A 346 1.22 -11.78 -7.21
C PRO A 346 -0.14 -11.58 -7.85
N ALA A 347 -0.21 -11.57 -9.18
CA ALA A 347 -1.47 -11.40 -9.89
C ALA A 347 -2.32 -12.67 -9.83
N ALA A 348 -3.39 -12.65 -9.03
CA ALA A 348 -4.42 -13.68 -8.98
C ALA A 348 -5.76 -13.03 -8.62
N TRP A 349 -6.88 -13.70 -8.89
CA TRP A 349 -8.21 -13.14 -8.64
C TRP A 349 -8.48 -12.81 -7.17
N PHE A 350 -7.78 -13.44 -6.24
CA PHE A 350 -7.92 -13.29 -4.78
C PHE A 350 -6.82 -12.44 -4.13
N THR A 351 -5.97 -11.78 -4.90
CA THR A 351 -4.86 -10.96 -4.40
C THR A 351 -5.19 -9.46 -4.43
N GLY A 352 -4.30 -8.66 -3.89
CA GLY A 352 -4.37 -7.21 -3.85
C GLY A 352 -4.82 -6.66 -2.49
N SER A 353 -4.71 -5.36 -2.34
CA SER A 353 -5.02 -4.67 -1.09
C SER A 353 -6.45 -4.94 -0.61
N GLY A 354 -6.58 -5.34 0.67
CA GLY A 354 -7.86 -5.69 1.28
C GLY A 354 -8.48 -6.99 0.75
N SER A 355 -7.68 -7.94 0.27
CA SER A 355 -8.11 -9.18 -0.36
C SER A 355 -8.04 -10.40 0.56
N ASP A 356 -8.52 -11.53 0.04
CA ASP A 356 -8.38 -12.82 0.70
C ASP A 356 -6.92 -13.27 0.83
N PHE A 357 -6.02 -12.88 -0.09
CA PHE A 357 -4.59 -13.13 0.05
C PHE A 357 -4.08 -12.55 1.38
N GLN A 358 -4.31 -11.27 1.62
CA GLN A 358 -3.90 -10.62 2.88
C GLN A 358 -4.56 -11.25 4.10
N ALA A 359 -5.84 -11.59 4.01
CA ALA A 359 -6.56 -12.25 5.09
C ALA A 359 -5.98 -13.63 5.43
N ARG A 360 -5.59 -14.44 4.42
CA ARG A 360 -4.99 -15.77 4.65
C ARG A 360 -3.58 -15.67 5.22
N VAL A 361 -2.76 -14.75 4.71
CA VAL A 361 -1.45 -14.47 5.32
C VAL A 361 -1.62 -14.10 6.79
N ALA A 362 -2.50 -13.16 7.09
CA ALA A 362 -2.74 -12.73 8.46
C ALA A 362 -3.22 -13.86 9.37
N GLU A 363 -4.18 -14.66 8.94
CA GLU A 363 -4.75 -15.77 9.73
C GLU A 363 -3.67 -16.70 10.24
N VAL A 364 -2.75 -17.14 9.38
CA VAL A 364 -1.72 -18.10 9.76
C VAL A 364 -0.56 -17.45 10.52
N MET A 365 -0.16 -16.23 10.12
CA MET A 365 0.95 -15.54 10.76
C MET A 365 0.57 -15.02 12.15
N GLN A 366 -0.63 -14.51 12.36
CA GLN A 366 -1.13 -14.12 13.67
C GLN A 366 -1.26 -15.33 14.61
N ALA A 367 -1.68 -16.48 14.12
CA ALA A 367 -1.69 -17.72 14.91
C ALA A 367 -0.28 -18.11 15.40
N CYS A 368 0.74 -17.90 14.58
CA CYS A 368 2.14 -18.13 14.95
C CYS A 368 2.69 -17.05 15.87
N TRP A 369 2.45 -15.78 15.54
CA TRP A 369 3.11 -14.66 16.19
C TRP A 369 2.45 -14.24 17.51
N LEU A 370 1.12 -14.18 17.55
CA LEU A 370 0.38 -13.66 18.71
C LEU A 370 0.02 -14.76 19.70
N SER A 371 -0.59 -15.84 19.23
CA SER A 371 -1.07 -16.91 20.12
C SER A 371 -0.03 -18.00 20.38
N GLY A 372 1.01 -18.07 19.53
CA GLY A 372 1.99 -19.17 19.59
C GLY A 372 1.38 -20.56 19.34
N SER A 373 0.18 -20.60 18.74
CA SER A 373 -0.55 -21.85 18.48
C SER A 373 0.05 -22.69 17.35
N SER A 374 0.98 -22.11 16.57
CA SER A 374 1.74 -22.81 15.53
C SER A 374 3.21 -22.41 15.55
N THR A 375 4.07 -23.29 15.01
CA THR A 375 5.46 -22.94 14.70
C THR A 375 5.53 -22.15 13.39
N PRO A 376 6.65 -21.44 13.09
CA PRO A 376 6.86 -20.80 11.80
C PRO A 376 6.66 -21.74 10.61
N GLU A 377 7.18 -22.98 10.68
CA GLU A 377 7.02 -23.98 9.64
C GLU A 377 5.55 -24.37 9.44
N GLN A 378 4.81 -24.59 10.54
CA GLN A 378 3.38 -24.92 10.48
C GLN A 378 2.55 -23.76 9.91
N ALA A 379 2.92 -22.51 10.23
CA ALA A 379 2.26 -21.34 9.68
C ALA A 379 2.47 -21.24 8.16
N VAL A 380 3.70 -21.45 7.70
CA VAL A 380 4.03 -21.44 6.27
C VAL A 380 3.37 -22.58 5.52
N ASP A 381 3.39 -23.80 6.06
CA ASP A 381 2.69 -24.95 5.47
C ASP A 381 1.17 -24.67 5.38
N GLY A 382 0.60 -24.13 6.45
CA GLY A 382 -0.79 -23.70 6.46
C GLY A 382 -1.12 -22.59 5.44
N LEU A 383 -0.19 -21.68 5.19
CA LEU A 383 -0.36 -20.65 4.15
C LEU A 383 -0.38 -21.25 2.74
N ILE A 384 0.55 -22.15 2.45
CA ILE A 384 0.62 -22.87 1.17
C ILE A 384 -0.67 -23.65 0.92
N ASP A 385 -1.18 -24.36 1.93
CA ASP A 385 -2.44 -25.11 1.83
C ASP A 385 -3.64 -24.18 1.52
N ARG A 386 -3.69 -22.98 2.14
CA ARG A 386 -4.75 -22.01 1.86
C ARG A 386 -4.68 -21.49 0.44
N PHE A 387 -3.50 -21.15 -0.04
CA PHE A 387 -3.32 -20.69 -1.40
C PHE A 387 -3.68 -21.79 -2.41
N ASN A 388 -3.29 -23.03 -2.17
CA ASN A 388 -3.67 -24.17 -3.00
C ASN A 388 -5.19 -24.37 -3.03
N THR A 389 -5.85 -24.20 -1.89
CA THR A 389 -7.32 -24.27 -1.81
C THR A 389 -7.99 -23.19 -2.67
N MET A 390 -7.46 -21.97 -2.65
CA MET A 390 -7.99 -20.86 -3.44
C MET A 390 -7.69 -21.04 -4.94
N LEU A 391 -6.50 -21.51 -5.29
CA LEU A 391 -6.09 -21.77 -6.67
C LEU A 391 -6.86 -22.92 -7.32
N ALA A 392 -7.37 -23.87 -6.52
CA ALA A 392 -8.24 -24.94 -6.98
C ALA A 392 -9.69 -24.48 -7.27
N GLN A 393 -10.07 -23.28 -6.83
CA GLN A 393 -11.38 -22.71 -7.12
C GLN A 393 -11.36 -21.97 -8.46
N ASN A 394 -12.52 -21.97 -9.14
CA ASN A 394 -12.67 -21.10 -10.31
C ASN A 394 -12.74 -19.63 -9.85
N PRO A 395 -12.09 -18.73 -10.59
CA PRO A 395 -12.30 -17.29 -10.35
C PRO A 395 -13.80 -16.97 -10.45
N PRO A 396 -14.27 -15.99 -9.68
CA PRO A 396 -15.64 -15.48 -9.84
C PRO A 396 -15.87 -15.09 -11.30
N ALA A 397 -17.03 -15.54 -11.85
CA ALA A 397 -17.44 -15.21 -13.21
C ALA A 397 -17.84 -13.74 -13.32
#